data_1a35f9b968819bacc6cf8b87d015378f
#
_entry.id   1a35f9b968819bacc6cf8b87d015378f
#
_cell.length_a   1.000
_cell.length_b   1.000
_cell.length_c   1.000
_cell.angle_alpha   90.00
_cell.angle_beta   90.00
_cell.angle_gamma   90.00
#
_symmetry.space_group_name_H-M   'P 1'
#
loop_
_entity.id
_entity.type
_entity.pdbx_description
1 polymer ?
#
loop_
_entity_poly.entity_id
_entity_poly.type
_entity_poly.pdbx_seq_one_letter_code
_entity_poly.pdbx_strand_id
1 'polypeptide(L)'
;MKKLFSKKLSGFSLIEILVVLMIIGLLTAVVAINVLPSQDRARADKALTDIRIYEQALELYRLDMFSYPTNDEGLQALKQVPANHRFKDRFRQGGYIRKLEKDPWGNDYQYKL
;
A
#
# COMPACT_ATOMS: atom_id res chain seq x y z
N MET A 1 -14.41 34.89 49.65
CA MET A 1 -13.41 33.84 49.42
C MET A 1 -14.01 32.59 48.78
N LYS A 2 -15.02 32.03 49.34
CA LYS A 2 -15.65 30.84 48.77
C LYS A 2 -16.16 31.04 47.35
N LYS A 3 -16.68 32.23 47.00
CA LYS A 3 -17.17 32.51 45.68
C LYS A 3 -16.07 32.51 44.62
N LEU A 4 -14.87 32.94 44.98
CA LEU A 4 -13.73 32.91 44.07
C LEU A 4 -13.30 31.49 43.73
N PHE A 5 -13.31 30.60 44.73
CA PHE A 5 -13.00 29.19 44.48
C PHE A 5 -14.07 28.52 43.65
N SER A 6 -15.33 28.84 43.88
CA SER A 6 -16.42 28.30 43.05
C SER A 6 -16.28 28.69 41.59
N LYS A 7 -15.88 29.93 41.28
CA LYS A 7 -15.66 30.38 39.92
C LYS A 7 -14.49 29.66 39.28
N LYS A 8 -13.43 29.41 40.02
CA LYS A 8 -12.27 28.69 39.51
C LYS A 8 -12.57 27.22 39.25
N LEU A 9 -13.49 26.64 40.00
CA LEU A 9 -13.87 25.26 39.88
C LEU A 9 -15.01 25.02 38.90
N SER A 10 -15.68 26.10 38.43
CA SER A 10 -16.70 25.96 37.40
C SER A 10 -16.04 25.53 36.09
N GLY A 11 -16.53 24.54 35.46
CA GLY A 11 -16.00 24.03 34.21
C GLY A 11 -16.28 24.95 33.03
N PHE A 12 -16.14 24.41 31.86
CA PHE A 12 -16.43 25.10 30.61
C PHE A 12 -17.94 25.33 30.47
N SER A 13 -18.29 26.40 29.78
CA SER A 13 -19.67 26.63 29.42
C SER A 13 -20.08 25.72 28.25
N LEU A 14 -21.36 25.48 28.13
CA LEU A 14 -21.89 24.66 27.05
C LEU A 14 -21.52 25.24 25.67
N ILE A 15 -21.59 26.58 25.56
CA ILE A 15 -21.26 27.22 24.28
C ILE A 15 -19.78 27.10 23.92
N GLU A 16 -18.90 27.09 24.90
CA GLU A 16 -17.47 26.87 24.66
C GLU A 16 -17.25 25.50 24.05
N ILE A 17 -17.88 24.47 24.56
CA ILE A 17 -17.76 23.12 24.03
C ILE A 17 -18.32 23.05 22.62
N LEU A 18 -19.46 23.67 22.36
CA LEU A 18 -20.05 23.70 21.04
C LEU A 18 -19.15 24.39 20.01
N VAL A 19 -18.53 25.52 20.38
CA VAL A 19 -17.62 26.23 19.49
C VAL A 19 -16.38 25.37 19.20
N VAL A 20 -15.83 24.72 20.20
CA VAL A 20 -14.68 23.82 20.00
C VAL A 20 -15.03 22.69 19.03
N LEU A 21 -16.18 22.07 19.21
CA LEU A 21 -16.62 20.99 18.31
C LEU A 21 -16.84 21.49 16.89
N MET A 22 -17.36 22.71 16.72
CA MET A 22 -17.51 23.30 15.39
C MET A 22 -16.15 23.50 14.71
N ILE A 23 -15.17 24.03 15.43
CA ILE A 23 -13.83 24.26 14.91
C ILE A 23 -13.18 22.94 14.50
N ILE A 24 -13.26 21.94 15.37
CA ILE A 24 -12.71 20.61 15.08
C ILE A 24 -13.40 20.01 13.85
N GLY A 25 -14.72 20.14 13.75
CA GLY A 25 -15.46 19.64 12.60
C GLY A 25 -15.06 20.29 11.30
N LEU A 26 -14.89 21.62 11.30
CA LEU A 26 -14.45 22.34 10.11
C LEU A 26 -13.05 21.95 9.68
N LEU A 27 -12.11 21.83 10.64
CA LEU A 27 -10.74 21.43 10.35
C LEU A 27 -10.69 20.00 9.81
N THR A 28 -11.49 19.11 10.38
CA THR A 28 -11.58 17.72 9.91
C THR A 28 -12.09 17.65 8.48
N ALA A 29 -13.08 18.43 8.14
CA ALA A 29 -13.63 18.48 6.78
C ALA A 29 -12.57 18.92 5.76
N VAL A 30 -11.81 19.95 6.07
CA VAL A 30 -10.75 20.45 5.19
C VAL A 30 -9.66 19.38 4.99
N VAL A 31 -9.24 18.73 6.07
CA VAL A 31 -8.24 17.67 5.99
C VAL A 31 -8.74 16.51 5.13
N ALA A 32 -9.99 16.09 5.32
CA ALA A 32 -10.57 14.99 4.55
C ALA A 32 -10.55 15.27 3.04
N ILE A 33 -10.89 16.52 2.64
CA ILE A 33 -10.89 16.92 1.23
C ILE A 33 -9.48 16.82 0.64
N ASN A 34 -8.45 17.16 1.40
CA ASN A 34 -7.07 17.14 0.92
C ASN A 34 -6.44 15.73 0.93
N VAL A 35 -6.84 14.90 1.89
CA VAL A 35 -6.24 13.57 2.07
C VAL A 35 -6.72 12.56 1.03
N LEU A 36 -8.01 12.59 0.63
CA LEU A 36 -8.56 11.63 -0.31
C LEU A 36 -7.84 11.59 -1.66
N PRO A 37 -7.60 12.73 -2.36
CA PRO A 37 -6.82 12.72 -3.59
C PRO A 37 -5.39 12.24 -3.39
N SER A 38 -4.77 12.58 -2.25
CA SER A 38 -3.42 12.15 -1.93
C SER A 38 -3.32 10.64 -1.75
N GLN A 39 -4.34 10.01 -1.17
CA GLN A 39 -4.39 8.56 -1.01
C GLN A 39 -4.48 7.85 -2.36
N ASP A 40 -5.29 8.36 -3.28
CA ASP A 40 -5.42 7.78 -4.61
C ASP A 40 -4.11 7.86 -5.37
N ARG A 41 -3.43 8.99 -5.28
CA ARG A 41 -2.10 9.16 -5.89
C ARG A 41 -1.09 8.19 -5.29
N ALA A 42 -1.09 8.04 -3.96
CA ALA A 42 -0.18 7.13 -3.28
C ALA A 42 -0.41 5.68 -3.70
N ARG A 43 -1.66 5.27 -3.88
CA ARG A 43 -1.99 3.94 -4.37
C ARG A 43 -1.50 3.72 -5.80
N ALA A 44 -1.69 4.70 -6.66
CA ALA A 44 -1.20 4.62 -8.04
C ALA A 44 0.32 4.54 -8.08
N ASP A 45 1.02 5.33 -7.27
CA ASP A 45 2.48 5.31 -7.19
C ASP A 45 2.99 3.97 -6.65
N LYS A 46 2.31 3.41 -5.67
CA LYS A 46 2.67 2.09 -5.14
C LYS A 46 2.49 1.01 -6.20
N ALA A 47 1.38 1.02 -6.93
CA ALA A 47 1.13 0.06 -7.99
C ALA A 47 2.20 0.15 -9.08
N LEU A 48 2.59 1.35 -9.46
CA LEU A 48 3.64 1.56 -10.45
C LEU A 48 4.99 1.03 -9.96
N THR A 49 5.31 1.27 -8.69
CA THR A 49 6.53 0.75 -8.08
C THR A 49 6.54 -0.78 -8.05
N ASP A 50 5.43 -1.39 -7.68
CA ASP A 50 5.30 -2.85 -7.66
C ASP A 50 5.48 -3.44 -9.06
N ILE A 51 4.90 -2.82 -10.08
CA ILE A 51 5.04 -3.27 -11.47
C ILE A 51 6.50 -3.20 -11.91
N ARG A 52 7.21 -2.14 -11.55
CA ARG A 52 8.65 -2.03 -11.87
C ARG A 52 9.46 -3.12 -11.20
N ILE A 53 9.13 -3.45 -9.96
CA ILE A 53 9.81 -4.53 -9.24
C ILE A 53 9.57 -5.87 -9.95
N TYR A 54 8.34 -6.13 -10.37
CA TYR A 54 8.03 -7.35 -11.11
C TYR A 54 8.72 -7.38 -12.48
N GLU A 55 8.79 -6.26 -13.17
CA GLU A 55 9.51 -6.19 -14.45
C GLU A 55 10.99 -6.50 -14.28
N GLN A 56 11.62 -5.94 -13.26
CA GLN A 56 13.02 -6.24 -12.98
C GLN A 56 13.23 -7.71 -12.63
N ALA A 57 12.33 -8.27 -11.83
CA ALA A 57 12.39 -9.69 -11.48
C ALA A 57 12.21 -10.59 -12.70
N LEU A 58 11.33 -10.21 -13.61
CA LEU A 58 11.11 -10.95 -14.86
C LEU A 58 12.35 -10.92 -15.74
N GLU A 59 13.05 -9.79 -15.80
CA GLU A 59 14.31 -9.70 -16.56
C GLU A 59 15.39 -10.58 -15.95
N LEU A 60 15.52 -10.59 -14.65
CA LEU A 60 16.47 -11.46 -13.97
C LEU A 60 16.12 -12.94 -14.19
N TYR A 61 14.83 -13.27 -14.14
CA TYR A 61 14.37 -14.62 -14.44
C TYR A 61 14.77 -15.02 -15.87
N ARG A 62 14.54 -14.15 -16.84
CA ARG A 62 14.91 -14.41 -18.24
C ARG A 62 16.42 -14.65 -18.38
N LEU A 63 17.23 -13.87 -17.68
CA LEU A 63 18.69 -14.03 -17.75
C LEU A 63 19.12 -15.38 -17.21
N ASP A 64 18.52 -15.85 -16.16
CA ASP A 64 18.88 -17.13 -15.53
C ASP A 64 18.22 -18.33 -16.23
N MET A 65 16.96 -18.18 -16.62
CA MET A 65 16.14 -19.27 -17.13
C MET A 65 16.01 -19.27 -18.65
N PHE A 66 16.60 -18.29 -19.35
CA PHE A 66 16.63 -18.13 -20.80
C PHE A 66 15.30 -17.79 -21.46
N SER A 67 14.26 -17.63 -20.67
CA SER A 67 12.94 -17.21 -21.17
C SER A 67 12.13 -16.58 -20.05
N TYR A 68 11.11 -15.81 -20.46
CA TYR A 68 10.15 -15.32 -19.49
C TYR A 68 9.22 -16.47 -19.05
N PRO A 69 8.60 -16.37 -17.87
CA PRO A 69 7.58 -17.35 -17.48
C PRO A 69 6.45 -17.39 -18.50
N THR A 70 5.87 -18.57 -18.71
CA THR A 70 4.68 -18.70 -19.56
C THR A 70 3.48 -18.09 -18.84
N ASN A 71 2.40 -17.88 -19.61
CA ASN A 71 1.16 -17.35 -19.00
C ASN A 71 0.60 -18.31 -17.92
N ASP A 72 0.74 -19.60 -18.11
CA ASP A 72 0.31 -20.59 -17.12
C ASP A 72 1.18 -20.58 -15.87
N GLU A 73 2.47 -20.39 -16.02
CA GLU A 73 3.40 -20.27 -14.90
C GLU A 73 3.17 -18.99 -14.11
N GLY A 74 2.92 -17.89 -14.81
CA GLY A 74 2.56 -16.62 -14.21
C GLY A 74 3.65 -16.03 -13.33
N LEU A 75 3.27 -15.05 -12.53
CA LEU A 75 4.18 -14.38 -11.58
C LEU A 75 4.64 -15.30 -10.45
N GLN A 76 3.96 -16.42 -10.23
CA GLN A 76 4.39 -17.42 -9.24
C GLN A 76 5.77 -17.97 -9.58
N ALA A 77 6.15 -18.01 -10.84
CA ALA A 77 7.46 -18.46 -11.28
C ALA A 77 8.60 -17.59 -10.75
N LEU A 78 8.31 -16.36 -10.37
CA LEU A 78 9.31 -15.46 -9.78
C LEU A 78 9.66 -15.87 -8.34
N LYS A 79 8.79 -16.61 -7.70
CA LYS A 79 8.97 -17.01 -6.30
C LYS A 79 9.31 -18.48 -6.15
N GLN A 80 8.73 -19.33 -6.96
CA GLN A 80 8.94 -20.76 -6.93
C GLN A 80 9.30 -21.25 -8.34
N VAL A 81 10.36 -22.05 -8.43
CA VAL A 81 10.73 -22.61 -9.72
C VAL A 81 9.60 -23.47 -10.27
N PRO A 82 9.22 -23.29 -11.57
CA PRO A 82 8.24 -24.18 -12.18
C PRO A 82 8.72 -25.65 -12.14
N ALA A 83 7.84 -26.56 -11.78
CA ALA A 83 8.19 -27.94 -11.46
C ALA A 83 8.94 -28.68 -12.57
N ASN A 84 8.59 -28.42 -13.82
CA ASN A 84 9.16 -29.09 -14.97
C ASN A 84 10.03 -28.19 -15.82
N HIS A 85 10.59 -27.14 -15.24
CA HIS A 85 11.39 -26.21 -16.01
C HIS A 85 12.73 -26.86 -16.42
N ARG A 86 13.11 -26.61 -17.67
CA ARG A 86 14.33 -27.17 -18.26
C ARG A 86 15.60 -26.73 -17.53
N PHE A 87 15.60 -25.49 -17.01
CA PHE A 87 16.77 -24.90 -16.36
C PHE A 87 16.56 -24.66 -14.88
N LYS A 88 15.78 -25.50 -14.21
CA LYS A 88 15.43 -25.33 -12.81
C LYS A 88 16.64 -25.19 -11.88
N ASP A 89 17.76 -25.78 -12.25
CA ASP A 89 19.00 -25.71 -11.45
C ASP A 89 19.61 -24.30 -11.46
N ARG A 90 19.25 -23.47 -12.42
CA ARG A 90 19.71 -22.09 -12.52
C ARG A 90 18.83 -21.12 -11.76
N PHE A 91 17.70 -21.56 -11.24
CA PHE A 91 16.78 -20.72 -10.49
C PHE A 91 17.45 -20.22 -9.21
N ARG A 92 17.31 -18.91 -8.94
CA ARG A 92 17.92 -18.32 -7.75
C ARG A 92 17.28 -18.85 -6.48
N GLN A 93 18.13 -19.18 -5.53
CA GLN A 93 17.68 -19.58 -4.20
C GLN A 93 16.90 -18.44 -3.56
N GLY A 94 15.67 -18.72 -3.12
CA GLY A 94 14.80 -17.71 -2.56
C GLY A 94 13.94 -16.95 -3.58
N GLY A 95 14.17 -17.19 -4.87
CA GLY A 95 13.39 -16.56 -5.94
C GLY A 95 13.89 -15.17 -6.31
N TYR A 96 13.13 -14.49 -7.16
CA TYR A 96 13.49 -13.18 -7.71
C TYR A 96 12.74 -12.04 -7.04
N ILE A 97 11.72 -12.35 -6.28
CA ILE A 97 10.96 -11.39 -5.47
C ILE A 97 10.76 -11.96 -4.08
N ARG A 98 10.61 -11.07 -3.11
CA ARG A 98 10.35 -11.48 -1.74
C ARG A 98 8.96 -12.06 -1.57
N LYS A 99 7.97 -11.41 -2.15
CA LYS A 99 6.57 -11.68 -1.91
C LYS A 99 5.73 -11.23 -3.08
N LEU A 100 4.76 -12.04 -3.46
CA LEU A 100 3.73 -11.64 -4.39
C LEU A 100 2.66 -10.87 -3.64
N GLU A 101 2.52 -9.60 -3.94
CA GLU A 101 1.54 -8.73 -3.30
C GLU A 101 0.40 -8.43 -4.24
N LYS A 102 -0.75 -8.14 -3.66
CA LYS A 102 -1.87 -7.61 -4.41
C LYS A 102 -1.68 -6.14 -4.67
N ASP A 103 -2.39 -5.61 -5.66
CA ASP A 103 -2.37 -4.18 -5.89
C ASP A 103 -3.03 -3.45 -4.70
N PRO A 104 -2.89 -2.10 -4.63
CA PRO A 104 -3.46 -1.34 -3.51
C PRO A 104 -4.98 -1.41 -3.41
N TRP A 105 -5.66 -1.87 -4.45
CA TRP A 105 -7.12 -2.03 -4.48
C TRP A 105 -7.57 -3.46 -4.19
N GLY A 106 -6.64 -4.35 -3.84
CA GLY A 106 -6.95 -5.72 -3.44
C GLY A 106 -7.04 -6.73 -4.57
N ASN A 107 -6.67 -6.35 -5.78
CA ASN A 107 -6.67 -7.25 -6.95
C ASN A 107 -5.29 -7.82 -7.20
N ASP A 108 -5.23 -8.98 -7.80
CA ASP A 108 -3.96 -9.56 -8.21
C ASP A 108 -3.40 -8.85 -9.43
N TYR A 109 -2.08 -8.67 -9.48
CA TYR A 109 -1.42 -8.18 -10.68
C TYR A 109 -1.53 -9.23 -11.77
N GLN A 110 -1.88 -8.79 -12.96
CA GLN A 110 -2.04 -9.67 -14.11
C GLN A 110 -0.75 -9.73 -14.89
N TYR A 111 -0.39 -10.94 -15.30
CA TYR A 111 0.78 -11.19 -16.11
C TYR A 111 0.35 -11.78 -17.46
N LYS A 112 0.89 -11.21 -18.51
CA LYS A 112 0.68 -11.71 -19.87
C LYS A 112 1.99 -11.61 -20.65
N LEU A 113 2.37 -12.73 -21.20
CA LEU A 113 3.57 -12.82 -22.01
C LEU A 113 3.38 -12.17 -23.39
#